data_7aa7448c1598a03640044deb5b2081b4
#
_entry.id   7aa7448c1598a03640044deb5b2081b4
#
_cell.length_a   1.000
_cell.length_b   1.000
_cell.length_c   1.000
_cell.angle_alpha   90.00
_cell.angle_beta   90.00
_cell.angle_gamma   90.00
#
_symmetry.space_group_name_H-M   'P 1'
#
loop_
_entity.id
_entity.type
_entity.pdbx_description
1 polymer ?
#
loop_
_entity_poly.entity_id
_entity_poly.type
_entity_poly.pdbx_seq_one_letter_code
_entity_poly.pdbx_strand_id
1 'polypeptide(L)'
;EPEPVWEEIPPPAEPAPRYPQQARVAKPQQLEDDPLLGMLQKIEQAMQQQEYGRAEGLLERALRIDSQRAGLWHDLAQVRYQQKLYQEAVTLARRSNSFADRGSLLIEENWSLIARSKEALGDAKGSRAAWSKAGR
;
A
#
# COMPACT_ATOMS: atom_id res chain seq x y z
N GLU A 1 53.87 -9.07 36.47
CA GLU A 1 53.68 -9.38 35.06
C GLU A 1 52.31 -8.88 34.60
N PRO A 2 52.27 -7.96 33.63
CA PRO A 2 51.00 -7.42 33.23
C PRO A 2 50.14 -8.51 32.59
N GLU A 3 48.89 -8.54 32.99
CA GLU A 3 47.93 -9.45 32.37
C GLU A 3 47.69 -9.08 30.92
N PRO A 4 47.41 -10.05 30.06
CA PRO A 4 47.14 -9.75 28.68
C PRO A 4 45.89 -8.89 28.53
N VAL A 5 45.97 -7.93 27.64
CA VAL A 5 44.97 -6.90 27.46
C VAL A 5 43.70 -7.42 26.78
N TRP A 6 43.70 -8.66 26.35
CA TRP A 6 42.58 -9.25 25.63
C TRP A 6 41.27 -9.26 26.46
N GLU A 7 41.38 -9.22 27.77
CA GLU A 7 40.21 -9.18 28.65
C GLU A 7 39.52 -7.83 28.65
N GLU A 8 40.24 -6.81 28.23
CA GLU A 8 39.71 -5.45 28.22
C GLU A 8 39.11 -5.06 26.89
N ILE A 9 39.23 -5.93 25.90
CA ILE A 9 38.58 -5.64 24.62
C ILE A 9 37.10 -5.87 24.75
N PRO A 10 36.27 -4.82 24.69
CA PRO A 10 34.84 -5.02 24.75
C PRO A 10 34.41 -5.86 23.55
N PRO A 11 33.49 -6.79 23.72
CA PRO A 11 32.98 -7.52 22.58
C PRO A 11 32.52 -6.52 21.53
N PRO A 12 32.77 -6.79 20.24
CA PRO A 12 32.26 -5.90 19.21
C PRO A 12 30.76 -5.74 19.43
N ALA A 13 30.30 -4.49 19.43
CA ALA A 13 28.92 -4.24 19.55
C ALA A 13 28.20 -5.08 18.50
N GLU A 14 27.36 -6.00 18.94
CA GLU A 14 26.60 -6.79 18.00
C GLU A 14 25.82 -5.85 17.11
N PRO A 15 25.91 -5.99 15.79
CA PRO A 15 25.06 -5.20 14.92
C PRO A 15 23.63 -5.48 15.35
N ALA A 16 22.85 -4.43 15.53
CA ALA A 16 21.45 -4.57 15.88
C ALA A 16 20.82 -5.60 14.94
N PRO A 17 20.12 -6.61 15.49
CA PRO A 17 19.51 -7.62 14.64
C PRO A 17 18.61 -6.96 13.62
N ARG A 18 18.89 -7.26 12.37
CA ARG A 18 18.10 -6.74 11.27
C ARG A 18 16.90 -7.65 11.06
N TYR A 19 15.89 -7.46 11.89
CA TYR A 19 14.64 -8.16 11.70
C TYR A 19 13.67 -7.19 11.03
N PRO A 20 13.45 -7.31 9.72
CA PRO A 20 12.55 -6.39 9.02
C PRO A 20 11.16 -6.33 9.65
N GLN A 21 10.74 -7.43 10.25
CA GLN A 21 9.45 -7.51 10.92
C GLN A 21 9.38 -6.66 12.18
N GLN A 22 10.48 -6.59 12.93
CA GLN A 22 10.53 -5.77 14.13
C GLN A 22 10.58 -4.28 13.80
N ALA A 23 11.21 -3.94 12.70
CA ALA A 23 11.24 -2.57 12.21
C ALA A 23 9.85 -2.09 11.82
N ARG A 24 8.91 -3.01 11.55
CA ARG A 24 7.54 -2.68 11.17
C ARG A 24 6.59 -2.61 12.36
N VAL A 25 7.00 -3.13 13.51
CA VAL A 25 6.17 -3.02 14.72
C VAL A 25 6.50 -1.69 15.36
N ALA A 26 5.82 -0.65 14.93
CA ALA A 26 5.99 0.68 15.48
C ALA A 26 5.40 0.71 16.89
N LYS A 27 6.08 1.39 17.81
CA LYS A 27 5.50 1.70 19.10
C LYS A 27 4.32 2.64 18.93
N PRO A 28 3.33 2.63 19.84
CA PRO A 28 2.17 3.51 19.68
C PRO A 28 2.53 4.97 19.44
N GLN A 29 3.58 5.48 20.06
CA GLN A 29 4.04 6.85 19.86
C GLN A 29 4.57 7.09 18.45
N GLN A 30 5.22 6.07 17.85
CA GLN A 30 5.71 6.17 16.49
C GLN A 30 4.58 6.17 15.49
N LEU A 31 3.49 5.46 15.79
CA LEU A 31 2.30 5.47 14.96
C LEU A 31 1.63 6.85 14.98
N GLU A 32 1.58 7.48 16.16
CA GLU A 32 1.02 8.82 16.29
C GLU A 32 1.86 9.87 15.54
N ASP A 33 3.18 9.66 15.48
CA ASP A 33 4.11 10.58 14.82
C ASP A 33 4.31 10.26 13.33
N ASP A 34 3.71 9.17 12.84
CA ASP A 34 3.83 8.79 11.44
C ASP A 34 3.06 9.78 10.56
N PRO A 35 3.76 10.52 9.67
CA PRO A 35 3.07 11.48 8.80
C PRO A 35 2.06 10.81 7.88
N LEU A 36 2.26 9.52 7.57
CA LEU A 36 1.30 8.78 6.78
C LEU A 36 0.00 8.52 7.51
N LEU A 37 0.06 8.29 8.84
CA LEU A 37 -1.15 8.00 9.60
C LEU A 37 -2.16 9.14 9.48
N GLY A 38 -1.71 10.37 9.66
CA GLY A 38 -2.58 11.54 9.50
C GLY A 38 -3.13 11.67 8.08
N MET A 39 -2.28 11.41 7.07
CA MET A 39 -2.71 11.42 5.68
C MET A 39 -3.72 10.32 5.38
N LEU A 40 -3.49 9.11 5.90
CA LEU A 40 -4.41 7.99 5.68
C LEU A 40 -5.80 8.30 6.21
N GLN A 41 -5.88 8.93 7.38
CA GLN A 41 -7.14 9.34 7.97
C GLN A 41 -7.86 10.38 7.09
N LYS A 42 -7.11 11.35 6.56
CA LYS A 42 -7.65 12.37 5.67
C LYS A 42 -8.11 11.78 4.33
N ILE A 43 -7.35 10.81 3.81
CA ILE A 43 -7.70 10.11 2.58
C ILE A 43 -9.02 9.37 2.78
N GLU A 44 -9.13 8.61 3.86
CA GLU A 44 -10.34 7.87 4.16
C GLU A 44 -11.54 8.81 4.29
N GLN A 45 -11.37 9.91 4.99
CA GLN A 45 -12.43 10.91 5.14
C GLN A 45 -12.83 11.50 3.80
N ALA A 46 -11.87 11.86 2.96
CA ALA A 46 -12.14 12.42 1.63
C ALA A 46 -12.89 11.42 0.75
N MET A 47 -12.52 10.14 0.81
CA MET A 47 -13.18 9.10 0.03
C MET A 47 -14.61 8.86 0.52
N GLN A 48 -14.82 8.84 1.83
CA GLN A 48 -16.16 8.69 2.40
C GLN A 48 -17.08 9.85 2.03
N GLN A 49 -16.53 11.05 1.94
CA GLN A 49 -17.28 12.25 1.56
C GLN A 49 -17.35 12.44 0.04
N GLN A 50 -16.81 11.51 -0.72
CA GLN A 50 -16.78 11.56 -2.18
C GLN A 50 -16.06 12.78 -2.73
N GLU A 51 -15.09 13.28 -1.98
CA GLU A 51 -14.22 14.38 -2.39
C GLU A 51 -13.01 13.81 -3.14
N TYR A 52 -13.25 13.33 -4.37
CA TYR A 52 -12.25 12.55 -5.10
C TYR A 52 -11.04 13.37 -5.52
N GLY A 53 -11.22 14.63 -5.86
CA GLY A 53 -10.09 15.51 -6.17
C GLY A 53 -9.16 15.71 -4.98
N ARG A 54 -9.74 15.86 -3.79
CA ARG A 54 -8.97 15.99 -2.55
C ARG A 54 -8.26 14.68 -2.21
N ALA A 55 -8.99 13.56 -2.34
CA ALA A 55 -8.40 12.23 -2.10
C ALA A 55 -7.23 11.99 -3.03
N GLU A 56 -7.37 12.32 -4.31
CA GLU A 56 -6.31 12.19 -5.29
C GLU A 56 -5.04 12.93 -4.87
N GLY A 57 -5.17 14.20 -4.50
CA GLY A 57 -4.03 14.99 -4.08
C GLY A 57 -3.33 14.43 -2.85
N LEU A 58 -4.12 13.97 -1.87
CA LEU A 58 -3.58 13.35 -0.67
C LEU A 58 -2.89 12.02 -0.97
N LEU A 59 -3.48 11.20 -1.84
CA LEU A 59 -2.91 9.92 -2.25
C LEU A 59 -1.60 10.11 -2.99
N GLU A 60 -1.52 11.07 -3.90
CA GLU A 60 -0.29 11.35 -4.62
C GLU A 60 0.83 11.78 -3.66
N ARG A 61 0.49 12.58 -2.65
CA ARG A 61 1.47 12.99 -1.64
C ARG A 61 1.90 11.83 -0.77
N ALA A 62 0.96 10.97 -0.36
CA ALA A 62 1.28 9.79 0.43
C ALA A 62 2.15 8.81 -0.35
N LEU A 63 1.91 8.63 -1.65
CA LEU A 63 2.71 7.77 -2.50
C LEU A 63 4.13 8.28 -2.71
N ARG A 64 4.37 9.58 -2.58
CA ARG A 64 5.73 10.11 -2.60
C ARG A 64 6.49 9.76 -1.34
N ILE A 65 5.79 9.57 -0.22
CA ILE A 65 6.40 9.15 1.04
C ILE A 65 6.64 7.65 1.04
N ASP A 66 5.67 6.85 0.61
CA ASP A 66 5.78 5.39 0.54
C ASP A 66 5.13 4.89 -0.75
N SER A 67 5.95 4.73 -1.78
CA SER A 67 5.48 4.31 -3.11
C SER A 67 5.19 2.81 -3.20
N GLN A 68 5.51 2.03 -2.18
CA GLN A 68 5.33 0.57 -2.18
C GLN A 68 4.14 0.11 -1.35
N ARG A 69 3.34 1.04 -0.86
CA ARG A 69 2.18 0.71 -0.05
C ARG A 69 1.00 0.38 -0.95
N ALA A 70 0.70 -0.91 -1.05
CA ALA A 70 -0.33 -1.41 -1.96
C ALA A 70 -1.69 -0.75 -1.75
N GLY A 71 -2.08 -0.49 -0.50
CA GLY A 71 -3.36 0.14 -0.18
C GLY A 71 -3.52 1.53 -0.79
N LEU A 72 -2.43 2.28 -0.92
CA LEU A 72 -2.49 3.62 -1.53
C LEU A 72 -2.76 3.53 -3.03
N TRP A 73 -2.15 2.58 -3.71
CA TRP A 73 -2.41 2.35 -5.13
C TRP A 73 -3.83 1.88 -5.36
N HIS A 74 -4.34 1.02 -4.47
CA HIS A 74 -5.72 0.57 -4.52
C HIS A 74 -6.69 1.74 -4.37
N ASP A 75 -6.47 2.59 -3.37
CA ASP A 75 -7.33 3.74 -3.12
C ASP A 75 -7.32 4.70 -4.31
N LEU A 76 -6.14 4.94 -4.90
CA LEU A 76 -6.05 5.80 -6.08
C LEU A 76 -6.79 5.17 -7.27
N ALA A 77 -6.71 3.85 -7.42
CA ALA A 77 -7.48 3.14 -8.44
C ALA A 77 -8.99 3.33 -8.25
N GLN A 78 -9.46 3.25 -7.00
CA GLN A 78 -10.87 3.50 -6.71
C GLN A 78 -11.27 4.94 -7.03
N VAL A 79 -10.43 5.91 -6.72
CA VAL A 79 -10.68 7.31 -7.05
C VAL A 79 -10.83 7.48 -8.56
N ARG A 80 -9.91 6.88 -9.33
CA ARG A 80 -9.99 6.93 -10.80
C ARG A 80 -11.25 6.27 -11.32
N TYR A 81 -11.64 5.13 -10.74
CA TYR A 81 -12.89 4.47 -11.08
C TYR A 81 -14.09 5.39 -10.88
N GLN A 82 -14.16 6.06 -9.73
CA GLN A 82 -15.26 6.97 -9.43
C GLN A 82 -15.27 8.19 -10.37
N GLN A 83 -14.10 8.60 -10.82
CA GLN A 83 -13.97 9.67 -11.83
C GLN A 83 -14.25 9.19 -13.24
N LYS A 84 -14.62 7.92 -13.41
CA LYS A 84 -14.88 7.27 -14.71
C LYS A 84 -13.64 7.16 -15.59
N LEU A 85 -12.46 7.19 -14.98
CA LEU A 85 -11.19 6.99 -15.66
C LEU A 85 -10.80 5.51 -15.53
N TYR A 86 -11.56 4.66 -16.22
CA TYR A 86 -11.52 3.22 -16.03
C TYR A 86 -10.19 2.58 -16.44
N GLN A 87 -9.59 3.05 -17.52
CA GLN A 87 -8.30 2.51 -17.95
C GLN A 87 -7.21 2.79 -16.93
N GLU A 88 -7.22 3.99 -16.37
CA GLU A 88 -6.28 4.34 -15.30
C GLU A 88 -6.54 3.52 -14.05
N ALA A 89 -7.82 3.27 -13.72
CA ALA A 89 -8.18 2.43 -12.59
C ALA A 89 -7.62 1.02 -12.72
N VAL A 90 -7.69 0.44 -13.93
CA VAL A 90 -7.10 -0.88 -14.21
C VAL A 90 -5.60 -0.87 -13.97
N THR A 91 -4.91 0.11 -14.52
CA THR A 91 -3.45 0.22 -14.39
C THR A 91 -3.03 0.35 -12.93
N LEU A 92 -3.73 1.19 -12.17
CA LEU A 92 -3.38 1.44 -10.77
C LEU A 92 -3.72 0.23 -9.89
N ALA A 93 -4.83 -0.46 -10.16
CA ALA A 93 -5.18 -1.68 -9.42
C ALA A 93 -4.14 -2.78 -9.65
N ARG A 94 -3.65 -2.91 -10.88
CA ARG A 94 -2.55 -3.85 -11.17
C ARG A 94 -1.28 -3.48 -10.44
N ARG A 95 -0.99 -2.20 -10.35
CA ARG A 95 0.17 -1.74 -9.60
C ARG A 95 0.03 -2.05 -8.12
N SER A 96 -1.16 -1.87 -7.57
CA SER A 96 -1.45 -2.28 -6.19
C SER A 96 -1.15 -3.77 -5.99
N ASN A 97 -1.60 -4.61 -6.91
CA ASN A 97 -1.34 -6.05 -6.83
C ASN A 97 0.15 -6.38 -6.81
N SER A 98 0.98 -5.59 -7.52
CA SER A 98 2.42 -5.84 -7.55
C SER A 98 3.09 -5.60 -6.20
N PHE A 99 2.49 -4.80 -5.34
CA PHE A 99 3.03 -4.50 -4.01
C PHE A 99 2.29 -5.23 -2.87
N ALA A 100 1.14 -5.82 -3.17
CA ALA A 100 0.34 -6.49 -2.14
C ALA A 100 0.95 -7.84 -1.75
N ASP A 101 0.79 -8.20 -0.48
CA ASP A 101 1.22 -9.50 0.00
C ASP A 101 0.38 -10.61 -0.64
N ARG A 102 1.03 -11.74 -0.93
CA ARG A 102 0.34 -12.91 -1.50
C ARG A 102 -0.75 -13.38 -0.55
N GLY A 103 -1.89 -13.67 -1.10
CA GLY A 103 -3.04 -14.11 -0.31
C GLY A 103 -3.77 -12.98 0.39
N SER A 104 -3.33 -11.75 0.18
CA SER A 104 -4.01 -10.59 0.74
C SER A 104 -5.39 -10.40 0.10
N LEU A 105 -6.38 -10.06 0.90
CA LEU A 105 -7.71 -9.73 0.42
C LEU A 105 -7.68 -8.57 -0.57
N LEU A 106 -6.68 -7.70 -0.44
CA LEU A 106 -6.52 -6.57 -1.34
C LEU A 106 -6.36 -7.00 -2.80
N ILE A 107 -5.69 -8.13 -3.05
CA ILE A 107 -5.51 -8.65 -4.41
C ILE A 107 -6.88 -8.99 -5.02
N GLU A 108 -7.75 -9.63 -4.26
CA GLU A 108 -9.10 -9.95 -4.74
C GLU A 108 -9.91 -8.69 -5.00
N GLU A 109 -9.80 -7.72 -4.12
CA GLU A 109 -10.48 -6.42 -4.28
C GLU A 109 -9.98 -5.70 -5.53
N ASN A 110 -8.68 -5.74 -5.80
CA ASN A 110 -8.11 -5.14 -6.99
C ASN A 110 -8.63 -5.82 -8.26
N TRP A 111 -8.69 -7.16 -8.27
CA TRP A 111 -9.24 -7.86 -9.42
C TRP A 111 -10.73 -7.55 -9.63
N SER A 112 -11.48 -7.39 -8.56
CA SER A 112 -12.88 -6.96 -8.65
C SER A 112 -12.99 -5.56 -9.27
N LEU A 113 -12.12 -4.66 -8.87
CA LEU A 113 -12.10 -3.30 -9.42
C LEU A 113 -11.70 -3.30 -10.90
N ILE A 114 -10.71 -4.12 -11.27
CA ILE A 114 -10.31 -4.30 -12.66
C ILE A 114 -11.48 -4.83 -13.48
N ALA A 115 -12.19 -5.84 -12.95
CA ALA A 115 -13.33 -6.42 -13.64
C ALA A 115 -14.42 -5.38 -13.91
N ARG A 116 -14.78 -4.60 -12.89
CA ARG A 116 -15.79 -3.56 -13.03
C ARG A 116 -15.36 -2.46 -14.00
N SER A 117 -14.10 -2.11 -13.98
CA SER A 117 -13.55 -1.10 -14.89
C SER A 117 -13.61 -1.59 -16.33
N LYS A 118 -13.23 -2.85 -16.56
CA LYS A 118 -13.30 -3.44 -17.91
C LYS A 118 -14.71 -3.58 -18.40
N GLU A 119 -15.64 -3.91 -17.52
CA GLU A 119 -17.05 -3.95 -17.86
C GLU A 119 -17.54 -2.57 -18.31
N ALA A 120 -17.17 -1.52 -17.58
CA ALA A 120 -17.52 -0.16 -17.95
C ALA A 120 -16.91 0.27 -19.29
N LEU A 121 -15.75 -0.29 -19.64
CA LEU A 121 -15.08 -0.04 -20.94
C LEU A 121 -15.66 -0.89 -22.07
N GLY A 122 -16.61 -1.79 -21.78
CA GLY A 122 -17.20 -2.67 -22.78
C GLY A 122 -16.35 -3.92 -23.08
N ASP A 123 -15.33 -4.21 -22.28
CA ASP A 123 -14.50 -5.40 -22.42
C ASP A 123 -15.06 -6.55 -21.59
N ALA A 124 -16.08 -7.21 -22.12
CA ALA A 124 -16.75 -8.29 -21.41
C ALA A 124 -15.83 -9.49 -21.15
N LYS A 125 -14.99 -9.82 -22.12
CA LYS A 125 -14.04 -10.93 -21.98
C LYS A 125 -13.01 -10.66 -20.90
N GLY A 126 -12.43 -9.47 -20.90
CA GLY A 126 -11.47 -9.05 -19.88
C GLY A 126 -12.10 -8.96 -18.51
N SER A 127 -13.35 -8.51 -18.44
CA SER A 127 -14.10 -8.45 -17.19
C SER A 127 -14.28 -9.84 -16.58
N ARG A 128 -14.72 -10.80 -17.38
CA ARG A 128 -14.91 -12.19 -16.91
C ARG A 128 -13.59 -12.80 -16.41
N ALA A 129 -12.50 -12.56 -17.14
CA ALA A 129 -11.18 -13.05 -16.74
C ALA A 129 -10.77 -12.47 -15.39
N ALA A 130 -11.01 -11.18 -15.19
CA ALA A 130 -10.67 -10.51 -13.93
C ALA A 130 -11.56 -11.00 -12.77
N TRP A 131 -12.85 -11.20 -13.00
CA TRP A 131 -13.73 -11.78 -11.98
C TRP A 131 -13.27 -13.17 -11.55
N SER A 132 -12.79 -13.98 -12.49
CA SER A 132 -12.26 -15.30 -12.19
C SER A 132 -11.06 -15.19 -11.23
N LYS A 133 -10.18 -14.20 -11.45
CA LYS A 133 -9.03 -13.98 -10.57
C LYS A 133 -9.44 -13.43 -9.21
N ALA A 134 -10.59 -12.76 -9.13
CA ALA A 134 -11.14 -12.28 -7.86
C ALA A 134 -11.82 -13.40 -7.07
N GLY A 135 -11.90 -14.60 -7.62
CA GLY A 135 -12.54 -15.74 -6.95
C GLY A 135 -14.06 -15.82 -7.14
N ARG A 136 -14.57 -15.21 -8.18
CA ARG A 136 -16.02 -15.17 -8.43
C ARG A 136 -16.41 -15.77 -9.77
#